data_f0c43eada3114afd9901065494509df8
#
_entry.id   f0c43eada3114afd9901065494509df8
#
_cell.length_a   1.000
_cell.length_b   1.000
_cell.length_c   1.000
_cell.angle_alpha   90.00
_cell.angle_beta   90.00
_cell.angle_gamma   90.00
#
_symmetry.space_group_name_H-M   'P 1'
#
loop_
_entity.id
_entity.type
_entity.pdbx_description
1 polymer ?
#
loop_
_entity_poly.entity_id
_entity_poly.type
_entity_poly.pdbx_seq_one_letter_code
_entity_poly.pdbx_strand_id
1 'polypeptide(L)'
;IVGNPVVADLAKMPHVLVAGTTGSGKSVGINAMILSLLYKAEARDVRLLMIDPKMLEMSVYEGIPHLLCPVVTDMKQAANGLNWCVAEMERRYKLMSKLGVRNLAGYNTKIDEAKAREENPFPTPSASRPRSLSRCSACRTSSSSSTSWPT
;
A
#
# COMPACT_ATOMS: atom_id res chain seq x y z
N ILE A 1 30.88 -11.53 -2.15
CA ILE A 1 29.61 -12.11 -1.69
C ILE A 1 29.44 -13.42 -2.44
N VAL A 2 29.58 -14.53 -1.74
CA VAL A 2 29.35 -15.86 -2.30
C VAL A 2 27.98 -16.29 -1.82
N GLY A 3 27.00 -16.34 -2.72
CA GLY A 3 25.64 -16.80 -2.41
C GLY A 3 24.80 -16.93 -3.66
N ASN A 4 23.94 -17.92 -3.68
CA ASN A 4 22.97 -18.07 -4.75
C ASN A 4 21.87 -16.99 -4.62
N PRO A 5 21.45 -16.34 -5.70
CA PRO A 5 20.34 -15.38 -5.65
C PRO A 5 19.04 -16.11 -5.26
N VAL A 6 18.36 -15.60 -4.24
CA VAL A 6 17.06 -16.10 -3.81
C VAL A 6 16.01 -15.07 -4.16
N VAL A 7 15.00 -15.47 -4.92
CA VAL A 7 13.86 -14.63 -5.26
C VAL A 7 12.66 -15.08 -4.42
N ALA A 8 12.05 -14.15 -3.71
CA ALA A 8 10.88 -14.39 -2.90
C ALA A 8 9.72 -13.49 -3.37
N ASP A 9 8.53 -14.08 -3.43
CA ASP A 9 7.30 -13.34 -3.75
C ASP A 9 6.67 -12.82 -2.46
N LEU A 10 6.79 -11.52 -2.21
CA LEU A 10 6.24 -10.87 -1.03
C LEU A 10 4.70 -10.94 -0.98
N ALA A 11 4.01 -11.03 -2.12
CA ALA A 11 2.57 -11.17 -2.15
C ALA A 11 2.09 -12.51 -1.55
N LYS A 12 2.95 -13.53 -1.58
CA LYS A 12 2.69 -14.84 -0.94
C LYS A 12 3.06 -14.89 0.54
N MET A 13 3.67 -13.84 1.05
CA MET A 13 4.08 -13.69 2.44
C MET A 13 3.30 -12.54 3.09
N PRO A 14 2.04 -12.78 3.54
CA PRO A 14 1.18 -11.70 4.08
C PRO A 14 1.75 -11.07 5.35
N HIS A 15 2.57 -11.81 6.10
CA HIS A 15 3.26 -11.34 7.31
C HIS A 15 4.68 -11.86 7.30
N VAL A 16 5.65 -10.97 7.45
CA VAL A 16 7.07 -11.30 7.54
C VAL A 16 7.67 -10.60 8.76
N LEU A 17 8.33 -11.34 9.61
CA LEU A 17 9.11 -10.82 10.72
C LEU A 17 10.59 -10.82 10.34
N VAL A 18 11.21 -9.65 10.32
CA VAL A 18 12.65 -9.50 10.09
C VAL A 18 13.32 -9.16 11.41
N ALA A 19 14.10 -10.08 11.95
CA ALA A 19 14.80 -9.92 13.21
C ALA A 19 16.32 -9.95 13.01
N GLY A 20 17.04 -9.23 13.85
CA GLY A 20 18.51 -9.21 13.85
C GLY A 20 19.04 -8.24 14.89
N THR A 21 20.23 -8.53 15.41
CA THR A 21 20.95 -7.64 16.32
C THR A 21 21.50 -6.42 15.60
N THR A 22 21.95 -5.42 16.34
CA THR A 22 22.65 -4.25 15.77
C THR A 22 23.86 -4.75 14.96
N GLY A 23 24.00 -4.23 13.73
CA GLY A 23 25.07 -4.64 12.83
C GLY A 23 24.82 -5.93 12.02
N SER A 24 23.69 -6.63 12.22
CA SER A 24 23.34 -7.84 11.46
C SER A 24 22.95 -7.60 9.99
N GLY A 25 22.84 -6.35 9.56
CA GLY A 25 22.39 -6.00 8.21
C GLY A 25 20.86 -5.95 8.04
N LYS A 26 20.08 -5.98 9.13
CA LYS A 26 18.60 -5.93 9.09
C LYS A 26 18.09 -4.74 8.26
N SER A 27 18.57 -3.53 8.56
CA SER A 27 18.15 -2.31 7.86
C SER A 27 18.56 -2.33 6.38
N VAL A 28 19.73 -2.87 6.08
CA VAL A 28 20.20 -3.07 4.69
C VAL A 28 19.30 -4.06 3.96
N GLY A 29 18.89 -5.15 4.60
CA GLY A 29 17.97 -6.14 4.04
C GLY A 29 16.58 -5.54 3.78
N ILE A 30 16.04 -4.74 4.70
CA ILE A 30 14.77 -4.05 4.53
C ILE A 30 14.85 -3.06 3.36
N ASN A 31 15.91 -2.25 3.30
CA ASN A 31 16.14 -1.32 2.20
C ASN A 31 16.24 -2.04 0.86
N ALA A 32 16.95 -3.16 0.79
CA ALA A 32 17.05 -3.97 -0.43
C ALA A 32 15.67 -4.49 -0.89
N MET A 33 14.80 -4.92 0.04
CA MET A 33 13.43 -5.32 -0.27
C MET A 33 12.60 -4.16 -0.81
N ILE A 34 12.64 -3.00 -0.17
CA ILE A 34 11.93 -1.80 -0.61
C ILE A 34 12.40 -1.39 -2.00
N LEU A 35 13.70 -1.27 -2.21
CA LEU A 35 14.27 -0.91 -3.51
C LEU A 35 13.87 -1.92 -4.59
N SER A 36 13.88 -3.21 -4.29
CA SER A 36 13.44 -4.25 -5.23
C SER A 36 11.99 -4.05 -5.66
N LEU A 37 11.09 -3.64 -4.76
CA LEU A 37 9.70 -3.30 -5.10
C LEU A 37 9.62 -2.06 -5.98
N LEU A 38 10.35 -0.99 -5.63
CA LEU A 38 10.35 0.26 -6.37
C LEU A 38 10.87 0.10 -7.81
N TYR A 39 11.85 -0.79 -8.02
CA TYR A 39 12.36 -1.07 -9.36
C TYR A 39 11.46 -1.96 -10.21
N LYS A 40 10.61 -2.79 -9.58
CA LYS A 40 9.83 -3.81 -10.30
C LYS A 40 8.36 -3.48 -10.47
N ALA A 41 7.83 -2.57 -9.66
CA ALA A 41 6.41 -2.24 -9.63
C ALA A 41 6.19 -0.73 -9.66
N GLU A 42 5.15 -0.32 -10.35
CA GLU A 42 4.72 1.08 -10.37
C GLU A 42 3.84 1.41 -9.15
N ALA A 43 3.68 2.71 -8.87
CA ALA A 43 2.85 3.19 -7.77
C ALA A 43 1.36 2.79 -7.89
N ARG A 44 0.88 2.44 -9.09
CA ARG A 44 -0.47 1.92 -9.31
C ARG A 44 -0.63 0.47 -8.86
N ASP A 45 0.45 -0.32 -8.89
CA ASP A 45 0.45 -1.75 -8.61
C ASP A 45 0.78 -2.04 -7.15
N VAL A 46 1.71 -1.26 -6.57
CA VAL A 46 2.16 -1.41 -5.19
C VAL A 46 2.11 -0.08 -4.46
N ARG A 47 1.47 -0.09 -3.30
CA ARG A 47 1.42 1.04 -2.38
C ARG A 47 2.05 0.68 -1.05
N LEU A 48 2.77 1.63 -0.48
CA LEU A 48 3.51 1.46 0.76
C LEU A 48 2.96 2.36 1.86
N LEU A 49 2.76 1.78 3.04
CA LEU A 49 2.55 2.52 4.28
C LEU A 49 3.78 2.26 5.15
N MET A 50 4.59 3.28 5.36
CA MET A 50 5.81 3.19 6.15
C MET A 50 5.59 3.77 7.54
N ILE A 51 5.97 3.02 8.57
CA ILE A 51 5.87 3.41 9.96
C ILE A 51 7.26 3.28 10.57
N ASP A 52 7.86 4.42 10.96
CA ASP A 52 9.19 4.50 11.56
C ASP A 52 9.16 5.35 12.84
N PRO A 53 8.81 4.76 13.99
CA PRO A 53 8.71 5.50 15.24
C PRO A 53 10.06 6.01 15.76
N LYS A 54 11.16 5.53 15.22
CA LYS A 54 12.51 5.95 15.59
C LYS A 54 13.07 7.07 14.71
N MET A 55 12.42 7.38 13.59
CA MET A 55 12.84 8.40 12.60
C MET A 55 14.25 8.18 12.03
N LEU A 56 14.72 6.93 11.94
CA LEU A 56 16.11 6.64 11.63
C LEU A 56 16.33 6.02 10.23
N GLU A 57 15.35 5.27 9.73
CA GLU A 57 15.61 4.39 8.59
C GLU A 57 14.79 4.73 7.34
N MET A 58 13.57 5.24 7.51
CA MET A 58 12.60 5.38 6.41
C MET A 58 12.49 6.79 5.83
N SER A 59 13.12 7.80 6.43
CA SER A 59 13.08 9.19 5.96
C SER A 59 13.60 9.41 4.54
N VAL A 60 14.50 8.55 4.09
CA VAL A 60 15.05 8.59 2.71
C VAL A 60 14.01 8.28 1.62
N TYR A 61 12.88 7.66 2.00
CA TYR A 61 11.79 7.32 1.10
C TYR A 61 10.68 8.38 1.07
N GLU A 62 10.83 9.49 1.79
CA GLU A 62 9.86 10.56 1.78
C GLU A 62 9.64 11.10 0.36
N GLY A 63 8.38 11.28 -0.02
CA GLY A 63 8.04 11.84 -1.33
C GLY A 63 8.01 10.86 -2.50
N ILE A 64 8.32 9.58 -2.32
CA ILE A 64 8.17 8.62 -3.41
C ILE A 64 6.68 8.40 -3.77
N PRO A 65 6.34 8.20 -5.06
CA PRO A 65 4.95 8.07 -5.50
C PRO A 65 4.23 6.82 -4.96
N HIS A 66 4.98 5.84 -4.48
CA HIS A 66 4.46 4.60 -3.91
C HIS A 66 3.87 4.79 -2.50
N LEU A 67 4.21 5.86 -1.79
CA LEU A 67 3.68 6.11 -0.45
C LEU A 67 2.19 6.44 -0.49
N LEU A 68 1.43 5.86 0.44
CA LEU A 68 0.03 6.21 0.70
C LEU A 68 -0.10 7.51 1.47
N CYS A 69 0.86 7.79 2.35
CA CYS A 69 0.98 9.01 3.14
C CYS A 69 2.46 9.21 3.49
N PRO A 70 2.86 10.39 3.99
CA PRO A 70 4.19 10.61 4.53
C PRO A 70 4.58 9.53 5.54
N VAL A 71 5.88 9.30 5.71
CA VAL A 71 6.36 8.31 6.68
C VAL A 71 5.81 8.64 8.08
N VAL A 72 5.13 7.67 8.67
CA VAL A 72 4.45 7.85 9.95
C VAL A 72 5.43 7.62 11.09
N THR A 73 5.64 8.65 11.89
CA THR A 73 6.56 8.62 13.04
C THR A 73 5.83 8.60 14.38
N ASP A 74 4.59 9.08 14.40
CA ASP A 74 3.75 9.10 15.60
C ASP A 74 2.94 7.81 15.76
N MET A 75 2.93 7.25 16.97
CA MET A 75 2.25 5.98 17.29
C MET A 75 0.72 6.06 17.14
N LYS A 76 0.12 7.22 17.41
CA LYS A 76 -1.33 7.41 17.22
C LYS A 76 -1.70 7.40 15.73
N GLN A 77 -0.88 8.06 14.92
CA GLN A 77 -1.06 8.06 13.47
C GLN A 77 -0.81 6.66 12.89
N ALA A 78 0.16 5.91 13.42
CA ALA A 78 0.42 4.53 13.05
C ALA A 78 -0.80 3.64 13.32
N ALA A 79 -1.40 3.74 14.50
CA ALA A 79 -2.62 3.01 14.84
C ALA A 79 -3.79 3.37 13.91
N ASN A 80 -3.97 4.65 13.61
CA ASN A 80 -4.99 5.11 12.65
C ASN A 80 -4.73 4.58 11.23
N GLY A 81 -3.47 4.56 10.80
CA GLY A 81 -3.08 3.99 9.51
C GLY A 81 -3.39 2.49 9.40
N LEU A 82 -3.10 1.73 10.45
CA LEU A 82 -3.43 0.30 10.51
C LEU A 82 -4.94 0.05 10.52
N ASN A 83 -5.70 0.81 11.30
CA ASN A 83 -7.16 0.73 11.31
C ASN A 83 -7.75 1.08 9.92
N TRP A 84 -7.17 2.05 9.24
CA TRP A 84 -7.55 2.37 7.86
C TRP A 84 -7.28 1.19 6.91
N CYS A 85 -6.15 0.51 7.05
CA CYS A 85 -5.82 -0.68 6.25
C CYS A 85 -6.87 -1.80 6.44
N VAL A 86 -7.30 -2.03 7.68
CA VAL A 86 -8.35 -3.01 7.99
C VAL A 86 -9.67 -2.61 7.34
N ALA A 87 -10.09 -1.36 7.48
CA ALA A 87 -11.31 -0.86 6.87
C ALA A 87 -11.29 -0.94 5.34
N GLU A 88 -10.15 -0.65 4.71
CA GLU A 88 -9.96 -0.76 3.26
C GLU A 88 -10.00 -2.24 2.81
N MET A 89 -9.40 -3.15 3.58
CA MET A 89 -9.47 -4.58 3.32
C MET A 89 -10.91 -5.08 3.36
N GLU A 90 -11.69 -4.71 4.38
CA GLU A 90 -13.11 -5.07 4.48
C GLU A 90 -13.92 -4.49 3.32
N ARG A 91 -13.64 -3.25 2.92
CA ARG A 91 -14.27 -2.64 1.76
C ARG A 91 -14.01 -3.44 0.49
N ARG A 92 -12.77 -3.87 0.28
CA ARG A 92 -12.39 -4.71 -0.88
C ARG A 92 -13.07 -6.08 -0.83
N TYR A 93 -13.16 -6.72 0.32
CA TYR A 93 -13.91 -7.97 0.48
C TYR A 93 -15.39 -7.82 0.12
N LYS A 94 -16.03 -6.74 0.56
CA LYS A 94 -17.43 -6.45 0.18
C LYS A 94 -17.59 -6.27 -1.33
N LEU A 95 -16.63 -5.61 -2.00
CA LEU A 95 -16.65 -5.45 -3.45
C LEU A 95 -16.46 -6.79 -4.18
N MET A 96 -15.49 -7.59 -3.76
CA MET A 96 -15.26 -8.93 -4.32
C MET A 96 -16.49 -9.84 -4.13
N SER A 97 -17.13 -9.79 -2.96
CA SER A 97 -18.33 -10.52 -2.67
C SER A 97 -19.49 -10.14 -3.60
N LYS A 98 -19.68 -8.83 -3.87
CA LYS A 98 -20.71 -8.34 -4.80
C LYS A 98 -20.49 -8.84 -6.24
N LEU A 99 -19.23 -8.98 -6.66
CA LEU A 99 -18.88 -9.52 -7.98
C LEU A 99 -18.81 -11.06 -8.01
N GLY A 100 -18.99 -11.74 -6.87
CA GLY A 100 -18.92 -13.18 -6.76
C GLY A 100 -17.52 -13.74 -7.06
N VAL A 101 -16.46 -12.99 -6.75
CA VAL A 101 -15.06 -13.41 -6.94
C VAL A 101 -14.38 -13.69 -5.59
N ARG A 102 -13.48 -14.69 -5.59
CA ARG A 102 -12.83 -15.16 -4.37
C ARG A 102 -11.42 -14.60 -4.18
N ASN A 103 -10.84 -13.98 -5.20
CA ASN A 103 -9.47 -13.46 -5.17
C ASN A 103 -9.36 -12.15 -5.96
N LEU A 104 -8.28 -11.41 -5.69
CA LEU A 104 -8.01 -10.11 -6.30
C LEU A 104 -7.77 -10.22 -7.81
N ALA A 105 -7.10 -11.29 -8.27
CA ALA A 105 -6.87 -11.52 -9.70
C ALA A 105 -8.18 -11.66 -10.46
N GLY A 106 -9.12 -12.48 -9.98
CA GLY A 106 -10.44 -12.62 -10.57
C GLY A 106 -11.26 -11.32 -10.54
N TYR A 107 -11.08 -10.51 -9.50
CA TYR A 107 -11.69 -9.18 -9.42
C TYR A 107 -11.16 -8.27 -10.55
N ASN A 108 -9.83 -8.18 -10.70
CA ASN A 108 -9.22 -7.35 -11.73
C ASN A 108 -9.62 -7.79 -13.13
N THR A 109 -9.62 -9.11 -13.42
CA THR A 109 -10.06 -9.64 -14.70
C THR A 109 -11.49 -9.22 -15.04
N LYS A 110 -12.43 -9.36 -14.09
CA LYS A 110 -13.83 -8.92 -14.30
C LYS A 110 -13.96 -7.43 -14.54
N ILE A 111 -13.20 -6.61 -13.83
CA ILE A 111 -13.19 -5.16 -14.02
C ILE A 111 -12.65 -4.81 -15.41
N ASP A 112 -11.59 -5.45 -15.86
CA ASP A 112 -11.00 -5.18 -17.17
C ASP A 112 -11.90 -5.67 -18.30
N GLU A 113 -12.58 -6.81 -18.15
CA GLU A 113 -13.61 -7.27 -19.08
C GLU A 113 -14.78 -6.30 -19.17
N ALA A 114 -15.26 -5.80 -18.02
CA ALA A 114 -16.35 -4.83 -17.99
C ALA A 114 -15.95 -3.50 -18.63
N LYS A 115 -14.72 -3.04 -18.41
CA LYS A 115 -14.19 -1.84 -19.10
C LYS A 115 -14.11 -2.03 -20.60
N ALA A 116 -13.68 -3.23 -21.06
CA ALA A 116 -13.58 -3.55 -22.47
C ALA A 116 -14.95 -3.61 -23.17
N ARG A 117 -16.03 -3.90 -22.42
CA ARG A 117 -17.42 -3.91 -22.89
C ARG A 117 -18.15 -2.59 -22.69
N GLU A 118 -17.49 -1.56 -22.12
CA GLU A 118 -18.12 -0.31 -21.67
C GLU A 118 -19.30 -0.52 -20.70
N GLU A 119 -19.36 -1.68 -20.04
CA GLU A 119 -20.39 -2.05 -19.08
C GLU A 119 -19.99 -1.67 -17.67
N ASN A 120 -20.99 -1.28 -16.84
CA ASN A 120 -20.74 -1.07 -15.41
C ASN A 120 -20.70 -2.44 -14.72
N PRO A 121 -19.57 -2.86 -14.11
CA PRO A 121 -19.46 -4.16 -13.46
C PRO A 121 -20.33 -4.29 -12.19
N PHE A 122 -20.90 -3.17 -11.72
CA PHE A 122 -21.77 -3.14 -10.55
C PHE A 122 -23.24 -2.91 -10.96
N PRO A 123 -24.16 -3.77 -10.55
CA PRO A 123 -25.57 -3.71 -10.98
C PRO A 123 -26.40 -2.59 -10.35
N THR A 124 -25.80 -1.64 -9.63
CA THR A 124 -26.54 -0.55 -8.98
C THR A 124 -25.94 0.83 -9.24
N PRO A 125 -26.78 1.86 -9.53
CA PRO A 125 -26.33 3.24 -9.79
C PRO A 125 -25.71 3.96 -8.59
N SER A 126 -25.71 3.37 -7.41
CA SER A 126 -25.21 3.98 -6.18
C SER A 126 -23.76 3.57 -5.82
N ALA A 127 -23.05 2.91 -6.73
CA ALA A 127 -21.63 2.67 -6.52
C ALA A 127 -20.90 4.03 -6.62
N SER A 128 -20.83 4.72 -5.49
CA SER A 128 -19.97 5.88 -5.33
C SER A 128 -18.60 5.54 -5.92
N ARG A 129 -18.12 6.41 -6.82
CA ARG A 129 -16.74 6.38 -7.36
C ARG A 129 -15.79 5.90 -6.28
N PRO A 130 -14.84 4.99 -6.59
CA PRO A 130 -13.78 4.71 -5.64
C PRO A 130 -13.18 6.06 -5.27
N ARG A 131 -13.35 6.44 -4.02
CA ARG A 131 -12.71 7.65 -3.50
C ARG A 131 -11.23 7.44 -3.78
N SER A 132 -10.67 8.31 -4.60
CA SER A 132 -9.22 8.33 -4.83
C SER A 132 -8.54 8.18 -3.49
N LEU A 133 -7.51 7.36 -3.41
CA LEU A 133 -6.69 7.08 -2.24
C LEU A 133 -6.10 8.33 -1.55
N SER A 134 -6.42 9.52 -2.06
CA SER A 134 -5.97 10.84 -1.59
C SER A 134 -6.51 11.26 -0.22
N ARG A 135 -7.27 10.41 0.49
CA ARG A 135 -7.80 10.75 1.82
C ARG A 135 -7.64 9.61 2.83
N CYS A 136 -6.41 9.23 3.10
CA CYS A 136 -6.12 8.56 4.36
C CYS A 136 -6.35 9.58 5.49
N SER A 137 -7.36 9.35 6.31
CA SER A 137 -7.66 10.22 7.47
C SER A 137 -6.49 10.29 8.47
N ALA A 138 -5.59 9.33 8.46
CA ALA A 138 -4.37 9.33 9.26
C ALA A 138 -3.41 10.48 8.87
N CYS A 139 -3.50 10.99 7.63
CA CYS A 139 -2.64 12.07 7.15
C CYS A 139 -3.20 13.48 7.45
N ARG A 140 -4.41 13.59 8.02
CA ARG A 140 -5.13 14.86 8.12
C ARG A 140 -4.86 15.66 9.39
N THR A 141 -4.09 15.15 10.35
CA THR A 141 -3.90 15.81 11.65
C THR A 141 -2.63 16.67 11.76
N SER A 142 -1.89 16.89 10.68
CA SER A 142 -0.63 17.64 10.75
C SER A 142 -0.44 18.73 9.70
N SER A 143 -1.51 19.33 9.12
CA SER A 143 -1.27 20.50 8.28
C SER A 143 -2.34 21.57 8.41
N SER A 144 -2.11 22.45 9.36
CA SER A 144 -2.40 23.87 9.18
C SER A 144 -1.17 24.51 8.49
N SER A 145 -0.90 24.17 7.25
CA SER A 145 -0.07 24.96 6.35
C SER A 145 -0.31 24.50 4.92
N SER A 146 -0.89 25.44 4.20
CA SER A 146 -1.18 25.45 2.78
C SER A 146 0.01 24.96 1.93
N THR A 147 -0.15 23.86 1.22
CA THR A 147 0.54 23.64 -0.04
C THR A 147 -0.38 22.81 -0.95
N SER A 148 -0.91 23.51 -1.96
CA SER A 148 -1.65 22.98 -3.08
C SER A 148 -0.76 22.04 -3.89
N TRP A 149 -1.22 20.81 -4.13
CA TRP A 149 -0.63 19.91 -5.11
C TRP A 149 -1.19 20.22 -6.50
N PRO A 150 -0.36 20.33 -7.54
CA PRO A 150 -0.87 20.45 -8.91
C PRO A 150 -1.44 19.11 -9.39
N THR A 151 -2.46 19.24 -10.20
CA THR A 151 -3.23 18.20 -10.92
C THR A 151 -2.37 17.26 -11.73
#